data_a75b80f5cbecafab7f94c34660f7e28a
#
_entry.id   a75b80f5cbecafab7f94c34660f7e28a
#
_cell.length_a   1.000
_cell.length_b   1.000
_cell.length_c   1.000
_cell.angle_alpha   90.00
_cell.angle_beta   90.00
_cell.angle_gamma   90.00
#
_symmetry.space_group_name_H-M   'P 1'
#
loop_
_entity.id
_entity.type
_entity.pdbx_description
1 polymer ?
#
loop_
_entity_poly.entity_id
_entity_poly.type
_entity_poly.pdbx_seq_one_letter_code
_entity_poly.pdbx_strand_id
1 'polypeptide(L)'
;SKWLEERPMGVIYVMNPDQRGFFRFEAGGKRGFLVVNTLGDLSLPGAKDVAGDISSERCISLVRSAIGVPDIPVEIEDVAIWHAEALWANAYRKGRIFLAGDAAHVVPPTGGFGGNTGVQDAANLAWKMAKVLKGEADESLLDSYEAERLPVAELTVGQAFTRYIRRVTPEEMNDSTPD
;
A
#
# COMPACT_ATOMS: atom_id res chain seq x y z
N SER A 1 2.66 22.91 -14.28
CA SER A 1 3.36 23.17 -15.56
C SER A 1 2.55 22.52 -16.68
N LYS A 2 2.65 23.06 -17.90
CA LYS A 2 1.94 22.53 -19.08
C LYS A 2 2.17 21.01 -19.26
N TRP A 3 3.35 20.51 -18.90
CA TRP A 3 3.67 19.09 -18.94
C TRP A 3 2.80 18.23 -18.02
N LEU A 4 2.43 18.74 -16.83
CA LEU A 4 1.55 18.07 -15.88
C LEU A 4 0.07 18.16 -16.29
N GLU A 5 -0.32 19.23 -17.00
CA GLU A 5 -1.68 19.44 -17.48
C GLU A 5 -2.03 18.50 -18.65
N GLU A 6 -1.03 18.14 -19.46
CA GLU A 6 -1.20 17.29 -20.65
C GLU A 6 -1.17 15.79 -20.34
N ARG A 7 -0.83 15.38 -19.10
CA ARG A 7 -0.68 13.98 -18.71
C ARG A 7 -1.60 13.63 -17.55
N PRO A 8 -2.59 12.73 -17.76
CA PRO A 8 -3.39 12.23 -16.66
C PRO A 8 -2.46 11.52 -15.67
N MET A 9 -2.42 12.02 -14.45
CA MET A 9 -1.43 11.67 -13.46
C MET A 9 -1.80 10.38 -12.75
N GLY A 10 -0.99 9.37 -12.98
CA GLY A 10 -0.94 8.17 -12.15
C GLY A 10 0.04 8.36 -10.99
N VAL A 11 0.72 7.29 -10.65
CA VAL A 11 1.81 7.26 -9.68
C VAL A 11 3.14 7.42 -10.43
N ILE A 12 3.97 8.37 -10.03
CA ILE A 12 5.32 8.59 -10.57
C ILE A 12 6.32 8.04 -9.57
N TYR A 13 7.00 6.97 -9.93
CA TYR A 13 8.03 6.40 -9.07
C TYR A 13 9.31 7.23 -9.12
N VAL A 14 9.87 7.46 -7.92
CA VAL A 14 11.14 8.14 -7.70
C VAL A 14 12.16 7.10 -7.29
N MET A 15 13.25 7.01 -8.04
CA MET A 15 14.37 6.09 -7.77
C MET A 15 15.67 6.84 -8.05
N ASN A 16 16.27 7.43 -7.02
CA ASN A 16 17.54 8.12 -7.10
C ASN A 16 18.45 7.72 -5.92
N PRO A 17 19.74 8.12 -5.91
CA PRO A 17 20.67 7.76 -4.83
C PRO A 17 20.24 8.23 -3.43
N ASP A 18 19.42 9.28 -3.34
CA ASP A 18 19.03 9.90 -2.08
C ASP A 18 17.77 9.27 -1.49
N GLN A 19 16.86 8.79 -2.35
CA GLN A 19 15.56 8.29 -1.94
C GLN A 19 14.91 7.36 -2.97
N ARG A 20 14.03 6.50 -2.46
CA ARG A 20 13.09 5.69 -3.26
C ARG A 20 11.68 5.94 -2.76
N GLY A 21 10.72 6.03 -3.68
CA GLY A 21 9.36 6.30 -3.32
C GLY A 21 8.46 6.58 -4.51
N PHE A 22 7.42 7.33 -4.31
CA PHE A 22 6.57 7.75 -5.40
C PHE A 22 5.85 9.07 -5.12
N PHE A 23 5.59 9.79 -6.20
CA PHE A 23 4.71 10.95 -6.21
C PHE A 23 3.33 10.60 -6.74
N ARG A 24 2.32 11.24 -6.17
CA ARG A 24 1.02 11.39 -6.79
C ARG A 24 0.60 12.85 -6.69
N PHE A 25 0.29 13.47 -7.83
CA PHE A 25 -0.20 14.83 -7.89
C PHE A 25 -1.72 14.86 -8.07
N GLU A 26 -2.35 15.89 -7.55
CA GLU A 26 -3.74 16.24 -7.86
C GLU A 26 -3.84 16.83 -9.28
N ALA A 27 -5.06 16.92 -9.80
CA ALA A 27 -5.32 17.59 -11.07
C ALA A 27 -4.77 19.02 -11.06
N GLY A 28 -4.01 19.39 -12.10
CA GLY A 28 -3.35 20.68 -12.19
C GLY A 28 -1.93 20.73 -11.59
N GLY A 29 -1.48 19.67 -10.88
CA GLY A 29 -0.09 19.50 -10.44
C GLY A 29 0.42 20.50 -9.41
N LYS A 30 -0.48 21.22 -8.74
CA LYS A 30 -0.12 22.20 -7.69
C LYS A 30 0.01 21.58 -6.32
N ARG A 31 -0.77 20.53 -6.06
CA ARG A 31 -0.77 19.76 -4.81
C ARG A 31 -0.50 18.30 -5.11
N GLY A 32 -0.03 17.59 -4.13
CA GLY A 32 0.23 16.16 -4.23
C GLY A 32 0.85 15.63 -2.96
N PHE A 33 1.20 14.37 -2.96
CA PHE A 33 1.97 13.79 -1.87
C PHE A 33 3.17 13.00 -2.40
N LEU A 34 4.25 13.03 -1.65
CA LEU A 34 5.44 12.23 -1.86
C LEU A 34 5.50 11.17 -0.76
N VAL A 35 5.53 9.91 -1.15
CA VAL A 35 5.91 8.82 -0.25
C VAL A 35 7.41 8.59 -0.41
N VAL A 36 8.13 8.59 0.70
CA VAL A 36 9.57 8.25 0.75
C VAL A 36 9.72 7.01 1.61
N ASN A 37 10.34 5.98 1.05
CA ASN A 37 10.56 4.72 1.76
C ASN A 37 11.88 4.77 2.53
N THR A 38 11.90 4.24 3.74
CA THR A 38 13.14 3.83 4.40
C THR A 38 13.83 2.78 3.55
N LEU A 39 15.13 2.88 3.41
CA LEU A 39 15.94 1.98 2.59
C LEU A 39 16.81 1.11 3.49
N GLY A 40 16.73 -0.19 3.25
CA GLY A 40 17.51 -1.20 3.97
C GLY A 40 16.96 -1.55 5.34
N ASP A 41 17.58 -2.51 5.98
CA ASP A 41 17.29 -2.92 7.36
C ASP A 41 17.91 -1.91 8.33
N LEU A 42 17.08 -1.27 9.15
CA LEU A 42 17.51 -0.26 10.14
C LEU A 42 18.48 -0.80 11.20
N SER A 43 18.57 -2.12 11.35
CA SER A 43 19.56 -2.76 12.23
C SER A 43 20.96 -2.85 11.61
N LEU A 44 21.09 -2.61 10.31
CA LEU A 44 22.33 -2.75 9.54
C LEU A 44 22.94 -1.39 9.18
N PRO A 45 24.29 -1.31 9.09
CA PRO A 45 24.98 -0.13 8.61
C PRO A 45 24.58 0.19 7.16
N GLY A 46 24.31 1.47 6.89
CA GLY A 46 23.96 1.94 5.55
C GLY A 46 22.47 2.04 5.26
N ALA A 47 21.60 1.57 6.17
CA ALA A 47 20.18 1.84 6.09
C ALA A 47 19.89 3.36 6.15
N LYS A 48 18.92 3.81 5.36
CA LYS A 48 18.47 5.21 5.32
C LYS A 48 17.12 5.31 6.02
N ASP A 49 17.14 5.64 7.30
CA ASP A 49 15.92 5.96 8.05
C ASP A 49 15.42 7.34 7.64
N VAL A 50 14.32 7.37 6.90
CA VAL A 50 13.67 8.63 6.51
C VAL A 50 12.75 9.18 7.60
N ALA A 51 12.37 8.38 8.58
CA ALA A 51 11.56 8.79 9.72
C ALA A 51 12.37 9.44 10.84
N GLY A 52 13.69 9.27 10.84
CA GLY A 52 14.58 9.84 11.85
C GLY A 52 14.70 11.38 11.79
N ASP A 53 14.40 11.98 10.63
CA ASP A 53 14.33 13.44 10.44
C ASP A 53 13.16 13.81 9.52
N ILE A 54 12.11 14.35 10.12
CA ILE A 54 10.91 14.85 9.44
C ILE A 54 10.77 16.36 9.53
N SER A 55 11.88 17.08 9.75
CA SER A 55 11.89 18.52 9.71
C SER A 55 11.39 19.08 8.36
N SER A 56 10.80 20.27 8.38
CA SER A 56 10.30 20.91 7.15
C SER A 56 11.41 21.09 6.13
N GLU A 57 12.62 21.45 6.55
CA GLU A 57 13.78 21.60 5.70
C GLU A 57 14.16 20.28 5.01
N ARG A 58 14.15 19.18 5.77
CA ARG A 58 14.41 17.84 5.23
C ARG A 58 13.33 17.43 4.24
N CYS A 59 12.06 17.61 4.58
CA CYS A 59 10.92 17.28 3.70
C CYS A 59 10.97 18.08 2.39
N ILE A 60 11.27 19.39 2.45
CA ILE A 60 11.44 20.23 1.26
C ILE A 60 12.61 19.73 0.40
N SER A 61 13.73 19.36 1.01
CA SER A 61 14.88 18.81 0.31
C SER A 61 14.53 17.52 -0.43
N LEU A 62 13.80 16.60 0.20
CA LEU A 62 13.33 15.35 -0.41
C LEU A 62 12.39 15.62 -1.58
N VAL A 63 11.45 16.55 -1.46
CA VAL A 63 10.55 16.94 -2.56
C VAL A 63 11.34 17.50 -3.74
N ARG A 64 12.29 18.40 -3.50
CA ARG A 64 13.14 19.00 -4.53
C ARG A 64 14.01 17.96 -5.25
N SER A 65 14.63 17.06 -4.49
CA SER A 65 15.41 15.94 -5.02
C SER A 65 14.54 15.00 -5.89
N ALA A 66 13.31 14.73 -5.43
CA ALA A 66 12.39 13.88 -6.18
C ALA A 66 11.90 14.50 -7.49
N ILE A 67 11.68 15.82 -7.51
CA ILE A 67 11.26 16.56 -8.71
C ILE A 67 12.45 16.86 -9.64
N GLY A 68 13.66 16.90 -9.11
CA GLY A 68 14.87 17.27 -9.84
C GLY A 68 15.01 18.77 -10.12
N VAL A 69 14.33 19.62 -9.34
CA VAL A 69 14.37 21.08 -9.45
C VAL A 69 14.74 21.69 -8.08
N PRO A 70 16.03 22.07 -7.88
CA PRO A 70 16.55 22.46 -6.57
C PRO A 70 15.85 23.66 -5.92
N ASP A 71 15.40 24.61 -6.73
CA ASP A 71 14.86 25.90 -6.23
C ASP A 71 13.34 26.00 -6.38
N ILE A 72 12.64 24.89 -6.65
CA ILE A 72 11.18 24.92 -6.76
C ILE A 72 10.58 25.34 -5.41
N PRO A 73 9.64 26.30 -5.38
CA PRO A 73 8.91 26.62 -4.17
C PRO A 73 8.09 25.42 -3.70
N VAL A 74 8.28 25.02 -2.44
CA VAL A 74 7.57 23.91 -1.81
C VAL A 74 7.01 24.39 -0.49
N GLU A 75 5.74 24.13 -0.26
CA GLU A 75 5.06 24.27 1.01
C GLU A 75 4.66 22.86 1.49
N ILE A 76 5.05 22.51 2.71
CA ILE A 76 4.68 21.25 3.34
C ILE A 76 3.42 21.48 4.17
N GLU A 77 2.32 20.88 3.78
CA GLU A 77 1.04 20.99 4.48
C GLU A 77 0.94 20.01 5.66
N ASP A 78 1.46 18.80 5.48
CA ASP A 78 1.44 17.76 6.51
C ASP A 78 2.53 16.71 6.28
N VAL A 79 2.95 16.03 7.34
CA VAL A 79 3.90 14.92 7.31
C VAL A 79 3.40 13.81 8.21
N ALA A 80 3.28 12.61 7.66
CA ALA A 80 2.89 11.42 8.39
C ALA A 80 3.92 10.31 8.24
N ILE A 81 4.21 9.63 9.36
CA ILE A 81 4.96 8.36 9.34
C ILE A 81 3.95 7.23 9.19
N TRP A 82 4.25 6.30 8.31
CA TRP A 82 3.41 5.17 8.02
C TRP A 82 4.24 3.89 7.89
N HIS A 83 3.73 2.79 8.41
CA HIS A 83 4.37 1.48 8.35
C HIS A 83 3.63 0.60 7.34
N ALA A 84 4.37 0.08 6.36
CA ALA A 84 3.84 -0.91 5.43
C ALA A 84 3.98 -2.30 6.03
N GLU A 85 2.90 -3.05 6.09
CA GLU A 85 2.87 -4.42 6.56
C GLU A 85 2.28 -5.35 5.48
N ALA A 86 2.65 -6.61 5.55
CA ALA A 86 2.16 -7.68 4.68
C ALA A 86 1.66 -8.82 5.56
N LEU A 87 0.40 -8.74 5.96
CA LEU A 87 -0.20 -9.66 6.93
C LEU A 87 -1.59 -10.09 6.49
N TRP A 88 -2.03 -11.26 6.92
CA TRP A 88 -3.41 -11.72 6.82
C TRP A 88 -3.81 -12.52 8.05
N ALA A 89 -5.10 -12.50 8.36
CA ALA A 89 -5.67 -13.23 9.48
C ALA A 89 -5.70 -14.74 9.19
N ASN A 90 -5.45 -15.55 10.21
CA ASN A 90 -5.51 -17.02 10.11
C ASN A 90 -6.93 -17.56 9.92
N ALA A 91 -7.96 -16.75 10.23
CA ALA A 91 -9.36 -17.09 10.07
C ALA A 91 -10.16 -15.82 9.77
N TYR A 92 -11.13 -15.91 8.88
CA TYR A 92 -12.00 -14.81 8.48
C TYR A 92 -13.37 -14.86 9.15
N ARG A 93 -13.69 -16.00 9.78
CA ARG A 93 -14.93 -16.20 10.52
C ARG A 93 -14.67 -16.85 11.88
N LYS A 94 -15.33 -16.34 12.92
CA LYS A 94 -15.46 -17.02 14.20
C LYS A 94 -16.88 -16.84 14.74
N GLY A 95 -17.70 -17.87 14.60
CA GLY A 95 -19.11 -17.83 14.94
C GLY A 95 -19.85 -16.76 14.11
N ARG A 96 -20.33 -15.70 14.76
CA ARG A 96 -21.05 -14.58 14.11
C ARG A 96 -20.17 -13.36 13.82
N ILE A 97 -18.87 -13.46 14.01
CA ILE A 97 -17.90 -12.40 13.75
C ILE A 97 -17.20 -12.72 12.43
N PHE A 98 -17.11 -11.73 11.55
CA PHE A 98 -16.42 -11.82 10.26
C PHE A 98 -15.39 -10.69 10.14
N LEU A 99 -14.27 -10.98 9.52
CA LEU A 99 -13.24 -10.01 9.14
C LEU A 99 -13.31 -9.76 7.64
N ALA A 100 -13.11 -8.52 7.21
CA ALA A 100 -13.07 -8.13 5.81
C ALA A 100 -12.15 -6.91 5.61
N GLY A 101 -11.55 -6.77 4.43
CA GLY A 101 -10.66 -5.67 4.12
C GLY A 101 -9.44 -5.62 5.06
N ASP A 102 -9.03 -4.44 5.47
CA ASP A 102 -7.84 -4.23 6.29
C ASP A 102 -7.90 -4.93 7.66
N ALA A 103 -9.09 -5.28 8.16
CA ALA A 103 -9.23 -6.12 9.36
C ALA A 103 -8.85 -7.59 9.10
N ALA A 104 -8.92 -8.06 7.86
CA ALA A 104 -8.61 -9.42 7.45
C ALA A 104 -7.21 -9.53 6.81
N HIS A 105 -6.75 -8.50 6.11
CA HIS A 105 -5.45 -8.48 5.43
C HIS A 105 -4.91 -7.06 5.26
N VAL A 106 -3.66 -6.86 5.63
CA VAL A 106 -2.91 -5.62 5.40
C VAL A 106 -1.98 -5.84 4.22
N VAL A 107 -2.12 -5.01 3.20
CA VAL A 107 -1.42 -5.19 1.92
C VAL A 107 -0.51 -3.99 1.66
N PRO A 108 0.79 -4.20 1.37
CA PRO A 108 1.66 -3.10 0.96
C PRO A 108 1.06 -2.30 -0.21
N PRO A 109 1.28 -0.97 -0.30
CA PRO A 109 0.60 -0.09 -1.26
C PRO A 109 1.08 -0.26 -2.70
N THR A 110 1.53 -1.45 -3.05
CA THR A 110 2.08 -1.78 -4.35
C THR A 110 1.03 -2.48 -5.21
N GLY A 111 0.70 -1.88 -6.35
CA GLY A 111 -0.26 -2.45 -7.31
C GLY A 111 -1.73 -2.14 -7.01
N GLY A 112 -2.06 -1.43 -5.93
CA GLY A 112 -3.43 -1.05 -5.60
C GLY A 112 -4.34 -2.22 -5.21
N PHE A 113 -3.77 -3.29 -4.67
CA PHE A 113 -4.51 -4.51 -4.37
C PHE A 113 -5.40 -4.41 -3.13
N GLY A 114 -4.94 -3.74 -2.06
CA GLY A 114 -5.61 -3.75 -0.76
C GLY A 114 -7.08 -3.35 -0.84
N GLY A 115 -7.37 -2.13 -1.28
CA GLY A 115 -8.74 -1.63 -1.40
C GLY A 115 -9.60 -2.48 -2.34
N ASN A 116 -9.06 -2.95 -3.46
CA ASN A 116 -9.80 -3.81 -4.40
C ASN A 116 -10.14 -5.17 -3.78
N THR A 117 -9.22 -5.77 -3.02
CA THR A 117 -9.46 -7.04 -2.33
C THR A 117 -10.52 -6.86 -1.24
N GLY A 118 -10.45 -5.77 -0.46
CA GLY A 118 -11.45 -5.47 0.56
C GLY A 118 -12.86 -5.24 -0.01
N VAL A 119 -12.98 -4.56 -1.16
CA VAL A 119 -14.27 -4.42 -1.87
C VAL A 119 -14.82 -5.78 -2.30
N GLN A 120 -13.97 -6.69 -2.76
CA GLN A 120 -14.38 -8.04 -3.14
C GLN A 120 -14.79 -8.87 -1.93
N ASP A 121 -14.12 -8.72 -0.77
CA ASP A 121 -14.52 -9.36 0.48
C ASP A 121 -15.92 -8.92 0.88
N ALA A 122 -16.15 -7.61 0.91
CA ALA A 122 -17.44 -7.05 1.24
C ALA A 122 -18.55 -7.53 0.29
N ALA A 123 -18.28 -7.54 -1.01
CA ALA A 123 -19.22 -8.04 -2.01
C ALA A 123 -19.53 -9.52 -1.82
N ASN A 124 -18.49 -10.34 -1.57
CA ASN A 124 -18.64 -11.78 -1.35
C ASN A 124 -19.47 -12.09 -0.09
N LEU A 125 -19.18 -11.40 1.02
CA LEU A 125 -19.84 -11.60 2.29
C LEU A 125 -21.29 -11.08 2.28
N ALA A 126 -21.53 -9.90 1.70
CA ALA A 126 -22.81 -9.21 1.81
C ALA A 126 -23.98 -10.00 1.21
N TRP A 127 -23.84 -10.58 0.03
CA TRP A 127 -24.93 -11.36 -0.58
C TRP A 127 -25.21 -12.66 0.17
N LYS A 128 -24.14 -13.31 0.70
CA LYS A 128 -24.27 -14.54 1.51
C LYS A 128 -25.04 -14.25 2.80
N MET A 129 -24.64 -13.17 3.50
CA MET A 129 -25.36 -12.71 4.70
C MET A 129 -26.83 -12.38 4.39
N ALA A 130 -27.10 -11.68 3.29
CA ALA A 130 -28.46 -11.34 2.89
C ALA A 130 -29.32 -12.58 2.65
N LYS A 131 -28.77 -13.62 2.01
CA LYS A 131 -29.46 -14.89 1.77
C LYS A 131 -29.81 -15.63 3.06
N VAL A 132 -28.84 -15.75 3.97
CA VAL A 132 -29.05 -16.42 5.26
C VAL A 132 -30.05 -15.65 6.13
N LEU A 133 -29.91 -14.33 6.24
CA LEU A 133 -30.80 -13.50 7.05
C LEU A 133 -32.25 -13.49 6.56
N LYS A 134 -32.48 -13.69 5.24
CA LYS A 134 -33.81 -13.83 4.66
C LYS A 134 -34.37 -15.26 4.76
N GLY A 135 -33.59 -16.21 5.27
CA GLY A 135 -33.99 -17.64 5.29
C GLY A 135 -33.98 -18.30 3.91
N GLU A 136 -33.29 -17.69 2.92
CA GLU A 136 -33.15 -18.21 1.56
C GLU A 136 -31.98 -19.20 1.41
N ALA A 137 -31.12 -19.28 2.40
CA ALA A 137 -29.98 -20.20 2.46
C ALA A 137 -29.68 -20.60 3.91
N ASP A 138 -29.08 -21.78 4.05
CA ASP A 138 -28.58 -22.27 5.34
C ASP A 138 -27.35 -21.46 5.81
N GLU A 139 -27.13 -21.39 7.12
CA GLU A 139 -26.01 -20.66 7.74
C GLU A 139 -24.64 -21.17 7.25
N SER A 140 -24.54 -22.43 6.85
CA SER A 140 -23.32 -23.02 6.27
C SER A 140 -22.83 -22.32 5.00
N LEU A 141 -23.70 -21.56 4.30
CA LEU A 141 -23.28 -20.71 3.19
C LEU A 141 -22.20 -19.71 3.61
N LEU A 142 -22.24 -19.24 4.86
CA LEU A 142 -21.26 -18.27 5.37
C LEU A 142 -19.86 -18.86 5.59
N ASP A 143 -19.74 -20.19 5.71
CA ASP A 143 -18.44 -20.88 5.83
C ASP A 143 -17.65 -20.77 4.52
N SER A 144 -18.36 -20.68 3.38
CA SER A 144 -17.70 -20.50 2.09
C SER A 144 -16.98 -19.15 1.94
N TYR A 145 -17.31 -18.14 2.76
CA TYR A 145 -16.64 -16.85 2.74
C TYR A 145 -15.13 -16.97 3.01
N GLU A 146 -14.76 -17.63 4.12
CA GLU A 146 -13.36 -17.86 4.48
C GLU A 146 -12.66 -18.72 3.43
N ALA A 147 -13.28 -19.82 3.01
CA ALA A 147 -12.72 -20.74 2.02
C ALA A 147 -12.44 -20.06 0.66
N GLU A 148 -13.25 -19.08 0.28
CA GLU A 148 -13.08 -18.34 -0.97
C GLU A 148 -12.14 -17.13 -0.85
N ARG A 149 -12.09 -16.46 0.30
CA ARG A 149 -11.40 -15.16 0.42
C ARG A 149 -10.01 -15.24 1.05
N LEU A 150 -9.78 -16.16 1.98
CA LEU A 150 -8.47 -16.32 2.62
C LEU A 150 -7.35 -16.66 1.60
N PRO A 151 -7.53 -17.62 0.67
CA PRO A 151 -6.49 -17.90 -0.34
C PRO A 151 -6.22 -16.71 -1.27
N VAL A 152 -7.24 -15.89 -1.54
CA VAL A 152 -7.07 -14.66 -2.34
C VAL A 152 -6.23 -13.63 -1.59
N ALA A 153 -6.42 -13.49 -0.29
CA ALA A 153 -5.61 -12.60 0.53
C ALA A 153 -4.14 -13.05 0.59
N GLU A 154 -3.88 -14.34 0.82
CA GLU A 154 -2.53 -14.90 0.81
C GLU A 154 -1.81 -14.58 -0.50
N LEU A 155 -2.45 -14.87 -1.64
CA LEU A 155 -1.90 -14.56 -2.96
C LEU A 155 -1.67 -13.05 -3.14
N THR A 156 -2.65 -12.23 -2.76
CA THR A 156 -2.61 -10.78 -2.97
C THR A 156 -1.54 -10.13 -2.13
N VAL A 157 -1.44 -10.48 -0.84
CA VAL A 157 -0.41 -9.97 0.08
C VAL A 157 0.97 -10.40 -0.40
N GLY A 158 1.16 -11.67 -0.77
CA GLY A 158 2.42 -12.18 -1.30
C GLY A 158 2.87 -11.44 -2.56
N GLN A 159 1.96 -11.24 -3.52
CA GLN A 159 2.24 -10.50 -4.75
C GLN A 159 2.57 -9.01 -4.49
N ALA A 160 1.85 -8.37 -3.58
CA ALA A 160 2.12 -6.98 -3.22
C ALA A 160 3.47 -6.83 -2.51
N PHE A 161 3.80 -7.76 -1.61
CA PHE A 161 5.08 -7.80 -0.91
C PHE A 161 6.25 -7.99 -1.89
N THR A 162 6.18 -8.98 -2.77
CA THR A 162 7.21 -9.20 -3.81
C THR A 162 7.43 -7.95 -4.66
N ARG A 163 6.35 -7.31 -5.11
CA ARG A 163 6.45 -6.06 -5.88
C ARG A 163 7.03 -4.91 -5.07
N TYR A 164 6.73 -4.86 -3.77
CA TYR A 164 7.29 -3.87 -2.88
C TYR A 164 8.80 -4.05 -2.75
N ILE A 165 9.28 -5.24 -2.41
CA ILE A 165 10.70 -5.56 -2.29
C ILE A 165 11.46 -5.26 -3.60
N ARG A 166 10.95 -5.71 -4.75
CA ARG A 166 11.58 -5.45 -6.07
C ARG A 166 11.76 -3.96 -6.37
N ARG A 167 10.94 -3.09 -5.81
CA ARG A 167 10.99 -1.64 -6.06
C ARG A 167 11.77 -0.88 -5.01
N VAL A 168 11.64 -1.26 -3.74
CA VAL A 168 12.20 -0.51 -2.63
C VAL A 168 13.57 -1.02 -2.24
N THR A 169 13.73 -2.33 -2.13
CA THR A 169 14.95 -3.02 -1.69
C THR A 169 15.28 -4.22 -2.58
N PRO A 170 15.51 -4.02 -3.89
CA PRO A 170 15.82 -5.13 -4.81
C PRO A 170 17.07 -5.90 -4.39
N GLU A 171 17.99 -5.30 -3.66
CA GLU A 171 19.16 -5.91 -3.06
C GLU A 171 18.86 -6.93 -1.95
N GLU A 172 17.67 -6.88 -1.36
CA GLU A 172 17.22 -7.83 -0.32
C GLU A 172 16.50 -9.06 -0.90
N MET A 173 16.32 -9.11 -2.21
CA MET A 173 15.75 -10.28 -2.87
C MET A 173 16.67 -11.49 -2.72
N ASN A 174 16.10 -12.60 -2.32
CA ASN A 174 16.77 -13.89 -2.18
C ASN A 174 15.88 -15.02 -2.72
N ASP A 175 16.39 -16.25 -2.71
CA ASP A 175 15.69 -17.42 -3.25
C ASP A 175 14.37 -17.76 -2.54
N SER A 176 14.11 -17.19 -1.37
CA SER A 176 12.86 -17.34 -0.62
C SER A 176 11.84 -16.23 -0.91
N THR A 177 12.20 -15.21 -1.71
CA THR A 177 11.25 -14.18 -2.13
C THR A 177 10.30 -14.76 -3.18
N PRO A 178 8.96 -14.74 -2.95
CA PRO A 178 8.00 -15.31 -3.91
C PRO A 178 8.11 -14.65 -5.29
N ASP A 179 7.91 -15.41 -6.36
CA ASP A 179 7.88 -14.91 -7.75
C ASP A 179 6.68 -14.03 -8.08
#